data_ec55db9468d9b647b2ca19a347c18260
#
_entry.id   ec55db9468d9b647b2ca19a347c18260
#
_cell.length_a   1.000
_cell.length_b   1.000
_cell.length_c   1.000
_cell.angle_alpha   90.00
_cell.angle_beta   90.00
_cell.angle_gamma   90.00
#
_symmetry.space_group_name_H-M   'P 1'
#
loop_
_entity.id
_entity.type
_entity.pdbx_description
1 polymer ?
#
loop_
_entity_poly.entity_id
_entity_poly.type
_entity_poly.pdbx_seq_one_letter_code
_entity_poly.pdbx_strand_id
1 'polypeptide(L)'
;MNVVVGVNGAGKTTLLSALVVLLSWFRARMVNPNGRGLPLTDNDITYGEDYCLLEIALADGTEWKMYKQRSSNRDSPKTKSEYSSLSDKVNNLLRDFENSGHSISLPIIAYYGIQRAVDVPKYLHTWKDVSPILYSGKIDGRANFRDFFEWFRAREDIENQERLNSTLTYRDKQLEAVRHAVRQALPQYGELKVHRGPQYFYMEKSDGVKHRFEQFSDGEKCYITLFSDIARMLAIANPTLDNPLDGEGVVIIDEVDLHLHPAWQMKVIGILRDLFPHCQFFISTHSPIVTTNVDVSNDDKLLVARNGKIVPTSERIFGREVDRILLDLFAMETLRNDEVQECIDHIWSLLQAGDYESEEFDEYLGLLKSLLPDDDPEFSRINQQIALLKNQSSL
;
A
#
# COMPACT_ATOMS: atom_id res chain seq x y z
N MET A 1 9.30 5.87 2.27
CA MET A 1 7.93 5.32 2.47
C MET A 1 7.19 6.13 3.54
N ASN A 2 5.84 6.31 3.40
CA ASN A 2 5.00 6.87 4.46
C ASN A 2 3.91 5.84 4.74
N VAL A 3 3.98 5.17 5.89
CA VAL A 3 3.06 4.09 6.25
C VAL A 3 2.14 4.56 7.37
N VAL A 4 0.83 4.49 7.12
CA VAL A 4 -0.22 4.93 8.05
C VAL A 4 -0.86 3.71 8.69
N VAL A 5 -0.75 3.60 10.01
CA VAL A 5 -1.30 2.50 10.81
C VAL A 5 -2.35 3.00 11.80
N GLY A 6 -3.19 2.13 12.28
CA GLY A 6 -4.21 2.45 13.30
C GLY A 6 -5.46 1.59 13.15
N VAL A 7 -6.33 1.68 14.17
CA VAL A 7 -7.59 0.93 14.21
C VAL A 7 -8.59 1.36 13.12
N ASN A 8 -9.63 0.57 12.92
CA ASN A 8 -10.71 0.92 12.00
C ASN A 8 -11.37 2.25 12.41
N GLY A 9 -11.69 3.07 11.41
CA GLY A 9 -12.30 4.38 11.65
C GLY A 9 -11.34 5.48 12.15
N ALA A 10 -10.04 5.21 12.29
CA ALA A 10 -9.07 6.18 12.80
C ALA A 10 -8.71 7.32 11.81
N GLY A 11 -9.20 7.27 10.57
CA GLY A 11 -8.98 8.31 9.56
C GLY A 11 -7.89 8.02 8.52
N LYS A 12 -7.35 6.79 8.44
CA LYS A 12 -6.30 6.41 7.48
C LYS A 12 -6.74 6.65 6.03
N THR A 13 -7.85 6.05 5.63
CA THR A 13 -8.43 6.23 4.28
C THR A 13 -8.80 7.69 4.02
N THR A 14 -9.21 8.44 5.04
CA THR A 14 -9.51 9.87 4.91
C THR A 14 -8.28 10.68 4.50
N LEU A 15 -7.11 10.42 5.14
CA LEU A 15 -5.84 11.05 4.73
C LEU A 15 -5.48 10.71 3.29
N LEU A 16 -5.53 9.41 2.93
CA LEU A 16 -5.20 8.97 1.58
C LEU A 16 -6.15 9.57 0.54
N SER A 17 -7.45 9.62 0.84
CA SER A 17 -8.46 10.26 -0.02
C SER A 17 -8.19 11.74 -0.20
N ALA A 18 -7.79 12.46 0.85
CA ALA A 18 -7.41 13.87 0.75
C ALA A 18 -6.22 14.08 -0.20
N LEU A 19 -5.19 13.23 -0.11
CA LEU A 19 -4.07 13.24 -1.05
C LEU A 19 -4.51 12.94 -2.49
N VAL A 20 -5.39 11.95 -2.68
CA VAL A 20 -5.96 11.61 -3.99
C VAL A 20 -6.70 12.80 -4.58
N VAL A 21 -7.55 13.47 -3.80
CA VAL A 21 -8.29 14.67 -4.24
C VAL A 21 -7.33 15.77 -4.65
N LEU A 22 -6.33 16.10 -3.84
CA LEU A 22 -5.32 17.12 -4.15
C LEU A 22 -4.51 16.78 -5.41
N LEU A 23 -3.98 15.56 -5.51
CA LEU A 23 -3.14 15.12 -6.63
C LEU A 23 -3.96 14.87 -7.92
N SER A 24 -5.26 14.65 -7.83
CA SER A 24 -6.13 14.53 -9.00
C SER A 24 -6.13 15.82 -9.86
N TRP A 25 -5.92 16.98 -9.24
CA TRP A 25 -5.82 18.27 -9.93
C TRP A 25 -4.52 18.41 -10.71
N PHE A 26 -3.40 17.89 -10.18
CA PHE A 26 -2.15 17.79 -10.93
C PHE A 26 -2.36 16.92 -12.19
N ARG A 27 -2.90 15.71 -12.02
CA ARG A 27 -3.18 14.78 -13.13
C ARG A 27 -4.08 15.39 -14.19
N ALA A 28 -5.19 16.01 -13.77
CA ALA A 28 -6.14 16.61 -14.71
C ALA A 28 -5.49 17.70 -15.57
N ARG A 29 -4.58 18.49 -14.99
CA ARG A 29 -3.85 19.53 -15.72
C ARG A 29 -2.74 19.02 -16.60
N MET A 30 -2.12 17.89 -16.26
CA MET A 30 -1.18 17.21 -17.17
C MET A 30 -1.85 16.77 -18.49
N VAL A 31 -3.16 16.48 -18.47
CA VAL A 31 -3.93 16.15 -19.68
C VAL A 31 -4.44 17.39 -20.38
N ASN A 32 -4.92 18.37 -19.62
CA ASN A 32 -5.49 19.62 -20.15
C ASN A 32 -5.18 20.75 -19.16
N PRO A 33 -4.55 21.87 -19.60
CA PRO A 33 -4.20 22.99 -18.72
C PRO A 33 -5.38 23.54 -17.89
N ASN A 34 -6.60 23.44 -18.41
CA ASN A 34 -7.84 23.83 -17.72
C ASN A 34 -8.55 22.63 -17.06
N GLY A 35 -7.89 21.46 -16.99
CA GLY A 35 -8.43 20.24 -16.40
C GLY A 35 -8.80 20.44 -14.93
N ARG A 36 -9.92 19.83 -14.54
CA ARG A 36 -10.40 19.82 -13.16
C ARG A 36 -10.24 18.45 -12.57
N GLY A 37 -9.64 18.40 -11.37
CA GLY A 37 -9.55 17.18 -10.57
C GLY A 37 -10.86 16.90 -9.83
N LEU A 38 -10.79 15.96 -8.89
CA LEU A 38 -11.92 15.60 -8.03
C LEU A 38 -12.32 16.82 -7.17
N PRO A 39 -13.61 17.18 -7.12
CA PRO A 39 -14.08 18.26 -6.27
C PRO A 39 -14.21 17.78 -4.82
N LEU A 40 -14.11 18.70 -3.86
CA LEU A 40 -14.59 18.47 -2.49
C LEU A 40 -16.12 18.54 -2.48
N THR A 41 -16.73 17.62 -1.73
CA THR A 41 -18.19 17.49 -1.53
C THR A 41 -18.57 17.87 -0.11
N ASP A 42 -19.87 17.97 0.19
CA ASP A 42 -20.34 18.22 1.55
C ASP A 42 -20.08 17.03 2.49
N ASN A 43 -19.87 15.81 1.93
CA ASN A 43 -19.48 14.62 2.69
C ASN A 43 -18.02 14.65 3.17
N ASP A 44 -17.19 15.48 2.57
CA ASP A 44 -15.80 15.67 2.99
C ASP A 44 -15.65 16.63 4.17
N ILE A 45 -16.76 17.29 4.58
CA ILE A 45 -16.79 18.17 5.74
C ILE A 45 -17.19 17.36 6.97
N THR A 46 -16.31 17.36 7.99
CA THR A 46 -16.57 16.67 9.26
C THR A 46 -17.91 17.09 9.86
N TYR A 47 -18.63 16.14 10.44
CA TYR A 47 -19.90 16.43 11.09
C TYR A 47 -19.71 17.45 12.22
N GLY A 48 -20.52 18.51 12.20
CA GLY A 48 -20.42 19.63 13.15
C GLY A 48 -19.49 20.76 12.69
N GLU A 49 -18.71 20.56 11.63
CA GLU A 49 -17.82 21.60 11.08
C GLU A 49 -18.48 22.33 9.90
N ASP A 50 -18.07 23.57 9.68
CA ASP A 50 -18.64 24.45 8.65
C ASP A 50 -17.94 24.31 7.29
N TYR A 51 -16.69 23.87 7.28
CA TYR A 51 -15.88 23.78 6.06
C TYR A 51 -14.83 22.68 6.11
N CYS A 52 -14.30 22.34 4.95
CA CYS A 52 -13.11 21.49 4.76
C CYS A 52 -12.05 22.30 4.01
N LEU A 53 -10.81 22.23 4.46
CA LEU A 53 -9.63 22.80 3.81
C LEU A 53 -8.58 21.72 3.64
N LEU A 54 -8.12 21.51 2.42
CA LEU A 54 -6.99 20.66 2.07
C LEU A 54 -5.89 21.52 1.48
N GLU A 55 -4.66 21.35 1.97
CA GLU A 55 -3.48 22.04 1.49
C GLU A 55 -2.34 21.06 1.25
N ILE A 56 -1.56 21.27 0.21
CA ILE A 56 -0.38 20.48 -0.10
C ILE A 56 0.73 21.41 -0.61
N ALA A 57 1.96 21.13 -0.19
CA ALA A 57 3.17 21.74 -0.67
C ALA A 57 4.14 20.67 -1.17
N LEU A 58 4.74 20.88 -2.34
CA LEU A 58 5.80 20.05 -2.89
C LEU A 58 7.16 20.55 -2.41
N ALA A 59 8.18 19.70 -2.51
CA ALA A 59 9.54 20.03 -2.09
C ALA A 59 10.17 21.22 -2.84
N ASP A 60 9.69 21.52 -4.05
CA ASP A 60 10.13 22.65 -4.84
C ASP A 60 9.41 23.98 -4.52
N GLY A 61 8.56 23.98 -3.49
CA GLY A 61 7.79 25.15 -3.06
C GLY A 61 6.47 25.34 -3.82
N THR A 62 6.13 24.47 -4.77
CA THR A 62 4.80 24.51 -5.42
C THR A 62 3.73 24.12 -4.41
N GLU A 63 2.71 24.95 -4.25
CA GLU A 63 1.63 24.71 -3.31
C GLU A 63 0.25 24.97 -3.91
N TRP A 64 -0.75 24.28 -3.44
CA TRP A 64 -2.14 24.57 -3.76
C TRP A 64 -3.07 24.14 -2.66
N LYS A 65 -4.25 24.73 -2.62
CA LYS A 65 -5.27 24.45 -1.62
C LYS A 65 -6.67 24.36 -2.21
N MET A 66 -7.45 23.52 -1.57
CA MET A 66 -8.85 23.31 -1.88
C MET A 66 -9.72 23.63 -0.67
N TYR A 67 -10.74 24.42 -0.88
CA TYR A 67 -11.68 24.85 0.15
C TYR A 67 -13.10 24.52 -0.26
N LYS A 68 -13.87 23.95 0.67
CA LYS A 68 -15.29 23.68 0.52
C LYS A 68 -16.04 24.07 1.78
N GLN A 69 -17.07 24.90 1.64
CA GLN A 69 -17.96 25.33 2.71
C GLN A 69 -19.32 24.66 2.57
N ARG A 70 -19.99 24.34 3.70
CA ARG A 70 -21.39 23.92 3.69
C ARG A 70 -22.28 25.03 3.16
N SER A 71 -23.24 24.65 2.33
CA SER A 71 -24.16 25.60 1.67
C SER A 71 -25.07 26.35 2.64
N SER A 72 -25.23 25.86 3.88
CA SER A 72 -26.11 26.43 4.90
C SER A 72 -25.49 27.57 5.71
N ASN A 73 -24.18 27.79 5.64
CA ASN A 73 -23.49 28.77 6.50
C ASN A 73 -22.94 29.95 5.69
N ARG A 74 -23.49 31.17 5.89
CA ARG A 74 -23.09 32.38 5.17
C ARG A 74 -21.97 33.20 5.83
N ASP A 75 -21.60 32.83 7.09
CA ASP A 75 -20.70 33.63 7.93
C ASP A 75 -19.27 33.08 8.02
N SER A 76 -18.93 32.08 7.21
CA SER A 76 -17.59 31.49 7.22
C SER A 76 -16.54 32.35 6.47
N PRO A 77 -15.25 32.20 6.79
CA PRO A 77 -14.19 32.99 6.17
C PRO A 77 -14.22 32.85 4.64
N LYS A 78 -13.97 33.98 3.94
CA LYS A 78 -13.95 34.06 2.45
C LYS A 78 -12.71 33.36 1.85
N THR A 79 -12.34 32.22 2.37
CA THR A 79 -11.26 31.39 1.84
C THR A 79 -11.70 30.78 0.50
N LYS A 80 -10.82 30.79 -0.48
CA LYS A 80 -11.06 30.21 -1.81
C LYS A 80 -10.00 29.17 -2.10
N SER A 81 -10.37 28.21 -2.94
CA SER A 81 -9.39 27.29 -3.53
C SER A 81 -8.40 28.04 -4.40
N GLU A 82 -7.13 27.70 -4.31
CA GLU A 82 -6.03 28.33 -5.04
C GLU A 82 -5.21 27.28 -5.78
N TYR A 83 -4.98 27.51 -7.08
CA TYR A 83 -4.31 26.55 -7.96
C TYR A 83 -3.26 27.21 -8.89
N SER A 84 -2.93 28.49 -8.70
CA SER A 84 -2.03 29.23 -9.59
C SER A 84 -0.65 28.58 -9.67
N SER A 85 -0.04 28.32 -8.52
CA SER A 85 1.29 27.69 -8.42
C SER A 85 1.30 26.29 -9.07
N LEU A 86 0.25 25.50 -8.86
CA LEU A 86 0.08 24.22 -9.55
C LEU A 86 -0.01 24.37 -11.07
N SER A 87 -0.77 25.39 -11.55
CA SER A 87 -0.90 25.62 -13.00
C SER A 87 0.44 26.01 -13.63
N ASP A 88 1.18 26.89 -12.97
CA ASP A 88 2.50 27.32 -13.44
C ASP A 88 3.49 26.14 -13.48
N LYS A 89 3.52 25.30 -12.45
CA LYS A 89 4.34 24.10 -12.40
C LYS A 89 4.04 23.14 -13.55
N VAL A 90 2.76 22.81 -13.76
CA VAL A 90 2.34 21.88 -14.81
C VAL A 90 2.61 22.46 -16.20
N ASN A 91 2.32 23.74 -16.43
CA ASN A 91 2.59 24.39 -17.72
C ASN A 91 4.08 24.41 -18.05
N ASN A 92 4.94 24.66 -17.06
CA ASN A 92 6.40 24.59 -17.24
C ASN A 92 6.84 23.17 -17.58
N LEU A 93 6.37 22.18 -16.85
CA LEU A 93 6.69 20.77 -17.09
C LEU A 93 6.26 20.30 -18.50
N LEU A 94 5.05 20.66 -18.94
CA LEU A 94 4.56 20.33 -20.28
C LEU A 94 5.36 21.02 -21.38
N ARG A 95 5.73 22.30 -21.18
CA ARG A 95 6.59 23.03 -22.12
C ARG A 95 7.98 22.37 -22.25
N ASP A 96 8.57 22.00 -21.13
CA ASP A 96 9.87 21.34 -21.12
C ASP A 96 9.79 19.97 -21.79
N PHE A 97 8.69 19.22 -21.57
CA PHE A 97 8.42 17.96 -22.22
C PHE A 97 8.30 18.11 -23.76
N GLU A 98 7.55 19.09 -24.23
CA GLU A 98 7.43 19.40 -25.67
C GLU A 98 8.76 19.86 -26.27
N ASN A 99 9.48 20.78 -25.60
CA ASN A 99 10.77 21.30 -26.07
C ASN A 99 11.85 20.22 -26.15
N SER A 100 11.81 19.22 -25.29
CA SER A 100 12.75 18.09 -25.31
C SER A 100 12.43 17.02 -26.37
N GLY A 101 11.39 17.20 -27.17
CA GLY A 101 10.91 16.17 -28.09
C GLY A 101 10.38 14.92 -27.34
N HIS A 102 9.75 15.13 -26.18
CA HIS A 102 9.16 14.10 -25.31
C HIS A 102 10.19 13.20 -24.62
N SER A 103 11.42 13.70 -24.41
CA SER A 103 12.52 12.92 -23.86
C SER A 103 12.77 13.12 -22.36
N ILE A 104 12.12 14.09 -21.71
CA ILE A 104 12.23 14.25 -20.26
C ILE A 104 11.31 13.28 -19.52
N SER A 105 11.73 12.92 -18.32
CA SER A 105 10.95 12.11 -17.39
C SER A 105 9.75 12.87 -16.86
N LEU A 106 8.60 12.18 -16.75
CA LEU A 106 7.38 12.70 -16.15
C LEU A 106 7.10 11.94 -14.83
N PRO A 107 6.64 12.63 -13.77
CA PRO A 107 6.30 11.97 -12.52
C PRO A 107 5.02 11.15 -12.66
N ILE A 108 4.95 9.96 -12.09
CA ILE A 108 3.69 9.22 -12.03
C ILE A 108 2.87 9.61 -10.80
N ILE A 109 1.54 9.52 -10.91
CA ILE A 109 0.61 9.63 -9.78
C ILE A 109 -0.37 8.47 -9.88
N ALA A 110 -0.28 7.53 -8.95
CA ALA A 110 -1.11 6.33 -8.91
C ALA A 110 -1.85 6.21 -7.58
N TYR A 111 -3.07 5.69 -7.64
CA TYR A 111 -3.87 5.36 -6.45
C TYR A 111 -4.47 3.96 -6.58
N TYR A 112 -4.25 3.14 -5.58
CA TYR A 112 -4.80 1.80 -5.44
C TYR A 112 -5.63 1.73 -4.17
N GLY A 113 -6.96 1.70 -4.35
CA GLY A 113 -7.93 1.63 -3.25
C GLY A 113 -8.27 0.20 -2.85
N ILE A 114 -9.20 0.07 -1.90
CA ILE A 114 -9.69 -1.22 -1.39
C ILE A 114 -10.35 -2.06 -2.50
N GLN A 115 -11.06 -1.42 -3.45
CA GLN A 115 -11.72 -2.11 -4.57
C GLN A 115 -10.74 -2.45 -5.71
N ARG A 116 -9.61 -3.07 -5.38
CA ARG A 116 -8.59 -3.50 -6.36
C ARG A 116 -8.96 -4.76 -7.14
N ALA A 117 -10.24 -5.18 -7.12
CA ALA A 117 -10.69 -6.34 -7.87
C ALA A 117 -10.30 -6.23 -9.35
N VAL A 118 -9.61 -7.24 -9.84
CA VAL A 118 -9.08 -7.28 -11.20
C VAL A 118 -10.15 -7.84 -12.13
N ASP A 119 -10.80 -6.96 -12.89
CA ASP A 119 -11.67 -7.38 -13.99
C ASP A 119 -10.83 -7.77 -15.20
N VAL A 120 -10.86 -9.05 -15.54
CA VAL A 120 -10.22 -9.55 -16.77
C VAL A 120 -11.10 -9.21 -17.98
N PRO A 121 -10.60 -8.38 -18.92
CA PRO A 121 -11.42 -7.94 -20.04
C PRO A 121 -11.72 -9.10 -21.00
N LYS A 122 -12.98 -9.22 -21.42
CA LYS A 122 -13.41 -10.22 -22.40
C LYS A 122 -13.06 -9.84 -23.85
N TYR A 123 -12.85 -8.55 -24.14
CA TYR A 123 -12.56 -8.02 -25.48
C TYR A 123 -11.48 -6.95 -25.40
N LEU A 124 -10.58 -6.92 -26.39
CA LEU A 124 -9.40 -6.07 -26.45
C LEU A 124 -9.54 -5.06 -27.58
N HIS A 125 -9.12 -3.82 -27.33
CA HIS A 125 -8.99 -2.76 -28.33
C HIS A 125 -7.53 -2.54 -28.71
N THR A 126 -7.27 -1.77 -29.78
CA THR A 126 -5.92 -1.41 -30.16
C THR A 126 -5.35 -0.30 -29.29
N TRP A 127 -4.18 -0.55 -28.72
CA TRP A 127 -3.41 0.43 -27.95
C TRP A 127 -2.86 1.54 -28.85
N LYS A 128 -2.89 2.80 -28.37
CA LYS A 128 -2.22 3.94 -29.00
C LYS A 128 -1.18 4.48 -28.04
N ASP A 129 0.07 4.50 -28.48
CA ASP A 129 1.20 5.00 -27.70
C ASP A 129 1.17 6.54 -27.66
N VAL A 130 0.64 7.12 -26.59
CA VAL A 130 0.74 8.57 -26.36
C VAL A 130 0.95 8.86 -24.88
N SER A 131 2.04 9.51 -24.55
CA SER A 131 2.48 9.82 -23.20
C SER A 131 1.43 10.56 -22.30
N PRO A 132 0.59 11.51 -22.82
CA PRO A 132 -0.48 12.11 -22.02
C PRO A 132 -1.58 11.16 -21.58
N ILE A 133 -1.72 9.99 -22.21
CA ILE A 133 -2.68 8.94 -21.82
C ILE A 133 -2.39 8.41 -20.40
N LEU A 134 -1.16 8.51 -19.91
CA LEU A 134 -0.78 8.12 -18.55
C LEU A 134 -1.67 8.76 -17.47
N TYR A 135 -2.10 9.99 -17.68
CA TYR A 135 -2.92 10.75 -16.73
C TYR A 135 -4.41 10.77 -17.07
N SER A 136 -4.83 10.25 -18.24
CA SER A 136 -6.21 10.34 -18.73
C SER A 136 -7.18 9.39 -18.02
N GLY A 137 -6.70 8.33 -17.36
CA GLY A 137 -7.51 7.38 -16.60
C GLY A 137 -8.14 8.01 -15.35
N LYS A 138 -9.27 7.46 -14.91
CA LYS A 138 -9.87 7.85 -13.62
C LYS A 138 -8.93 7.44 -12.47
N ILE A 139 -8.84 8.31 -11.46
CA ILE A 139 -8.15 8.02 -10.21
C ILE A 139 -9.20 7.50 -9.19
N ASP A 140 -9.76 6.33 -9.45
CA ASP A 140 -10.85 5.72 -8.68
C ASP A 140 -10.40 4.56 -7.77
N GLY A 141 -9.09 4.38 -7.64
CA GLY A 141 -8.51 3.33 -6.80
C GLY A 141 -8.48 1.94 -7.42
N ARG A 142 -8.88 1.80 -8.68
CA ARG A 142 -8.82 0.54 -9.41
C ARG A 142 -7.54 0.47 -10.23
N ALA A 143 -6.81 -0.63 -10.11
CA ALA A 143 -5.74 -0.91 -11.06
C ALA A 143 -6.37 -1.20 -12.43
N ASN A 144 -5.91 -0.49 -13.46
CA ASN A 144 -6.45 -0.68 -14.80
C ASN A 144 -5.76 -1.85 -15.50
N PHE A 145 -6.14 -3.06 -15.09
CA PHE A 145 -5.58 -4.29 -15.63
C PHE A 145 -5.84 -4.45 -17.13
N ARG A 146 -6.93 -3.88 -17.63
CA ARG A 146 -7.23 -3.89 -19.06
C ARG A 146 -6.21 -3.11 -19.87
N ASP A 147 -5.93 -1.86 -19.47
CA ASP A 147 -4.94 -1.02 -20.14
C ASP A 147 -3.54 -1.63 -20.02
N PHE A 148 -3.23 -2.23 -18.87
CA PHE A 148 -2.01 -2.99 -18.68
C PHE A 148 -1.90 -4.14 -19.67
N PHE A 149 -2.95 -4.97 -19.83
CA PHE A 149 -2.94 -6.12 -20.74
C PHE A 149 -2.75 -5.68 -22.19
N GLU A 150 -3.49 -4.65 -22.64
CA GLU A 150 -3.42 -4.14 -24.02
C GLU A 150 -2.04 -3.56 -24.32
N TRP A 151 -1.49 -2.79 -23.38
CA TRP A 151 -0.14 -2.24 -23.49
C TRP A 151 0.92 -3.33 -23.53
N PHE A 152 0.90 -4.27 -22.60
CA PHE A 152 1.88 -5.36 -22.52
C PHE A 152 1.89 -6.19 -23.80
N ARG A 153 0.72 -6.54 -24.31
CA ARG A 153 0.57 -7.27 -25.57
C ARG A 153 1.17 -6.50 -26.75
N ALA A 154 0.83 -5.22 -26.88
CA ALA A 154 1.33 -4.39 -27.96
C ALA A 154 2.86 -4.28 -27.94
N ARG A 155 3.46 -4.11 -26.74
CA ARG A 155 4.92 -4.07 -26.57
C ARG A 155 5.57 -5.41 -26.86
N GLU A 156 4.96 -6.53 -26.46
CA GLU A 156 5.47 -7.87 -26.76
C GLU A 156 5.37 -8.19 -28.27
N ASP A 157 4.36 -7.67 -28.97
CA ASP A 157 4.25 -7.78 -30.43
C ASP A 157 5.37 -6.99 -31.13
N ILE A 158 5.67 -5.77 -30.68
CA ILE A 158 6.81 -4.96 -31.17
C ILE A 158 8.14 -5.68 -30.88
N GLU A 159 8.36 -6.17 -29.67
CA GLU A 159 9.56 -6.92 -29.31
C GLU A 159 9.77 -8.14 -30.22
N ASN A 160 8.69 -8.90 -30.49
CA ASN A 160 8.77 -10.06 -31.36
C ASN A 160 9.05 -9.68 -32.83
N GLN A 161 8.48 -8.57 -33.32
CA GLN A 161 8.75 -8.06 -34.66
C GLN A 161 10.22 -7.60 -34.79
N GLU A 162 10.75 -6.87 -33.80
CA GLU A 162 12.14 -6.43 -33.79
C GLU A 162 13.11 -7.60 -33.70
N ARG A 163 12.78 -8.67 -32.98
CA ARG A 163 13.57 -9.91 -32.99
C ARG A 163 13.68 -10.55 -34.35
N LEU A 164 12.64 -10.48 -35.16
CA LEU A 164 12.65 -11.02 -36.53
C LEU A 164 13.43 -10.12 -37.50
N ASN A 165 13.38 -8.78 -37.27
CA ASN A 165 13.95 -7.80 -38.20
C ASN A 165 15.43 -7.48 -37.88
N SER A 166 15.88 -7.61 -36.62
CA SER A 166 17.21 -7.19 -36.21
C SER A 166 18.01 -8.33 -35.57
N THR A 167 17.77 -8.64 -34.30
CA THR A 167 18.46 -9.70 -33.56
C THR A 167 17.51 -10.51 -32.71
N LEU A 168 17.68 -11.84 -32.71
CA LEU A 168 16.86 -12.77 -31.92
C LEU A 168 16.92 -12.51 -30.41
N THR A 169 17.94 -11.78 -29.95
CA THR A 169 18.17 -11.43 -28.56
C THR A 169 17.57 -10.07 -28.15
N TYR A 170 16.93 -9.36 -29.09
CA TYR A 170 16.33 -8.06 -28.76
C TYR A 170 15.32 -8.17 -27.61
N ARG A 171 15.41 -7.24 -26.68
CA ARG A 171 14.48 -7.07 -25.56
C ARG A 171 13.97 -5.64 -25.53
N ASP A 172 12.67 -5.47 -25.51
CA ASP A 172 12.06 -4.15 -25.31
C ASP A 172 12.31 -3.68 -23.88
N LYS A 173 12.91 -2.51 -23.73
CA LYS A 173 13.35 -1.95 -22.44
C LYS A 173 12.18 -1.72 -21.48
N GLN A 174 11.06 -1.21 -21.98
CA GLN A 174 9.89 -0.94 -21.16
C GLN A 174 9.23 -2.24 -20.72
N LEU A 175 9.12 -3.21 -21.62
CA LEU A 175 8.56 -4.52 -21.33
C LEU A 175 9.44 -5.29 -20.34
N GLU A 176 10.77 -5.20 -20.46
CA GLU A 176 11.71 -5.85 -19.55
C GLU A 176 11.64 -5.25 -18.14
N ALA A 177 11.46 -3.93 -18.00
CA ALA A 177 11.22 -3.28 -16.72
C ALA A 177 10.00 -3.85 -16.00
N VAL A 178 8.89 -4.05 -16.71
CA VAL A 178 7.67 -4.67 -16.15
C VAL A 178 7.90 -6.15 -15.80
N ARG A 179 8.54 -6.91 -16.68
CA ARG A 179 8.90 -8.32 -16.41
C ARG A 179 9.79 -8.45 -15.18
N HIS A 180 10.76 -7.52 -15.05
CA HIS A 180 11.63 -7.47 -13.87
C HIS A 180 10.83 -7.23 -12.58
N ALA A 181 9.93 -6.25 -12.56
CA ALA A 181 9.09 -5.96 -11.41
C ALA A 181 8.23 -7.16 -11.01
N VAL A 182 7.60 -7.85 -11.98
CA VAL A 182 6.79 -9.04 -11.72
C VAL A 182 7.63 -10.20 -11.17
N ARG A 183 8.84 -10.43 -11.71
CA ARG A 183 9.76 -11.47 -11.19
C ARG A 183 10.19 -11.22 -9.76
N GLN A 184 10.45 -9.95 -9.39
CA GLN A 184 10.81 -9.60 -8.01
C GLN A 184 9.62 -9.77 -7.06
N ALA A 185 8.42 -9.43 -7.52
CA ALA A 185 7.21 -9.59 -6.73
C ALA A 185 6.85 -11.08 -6.51
N LEU A 186 7.00 -11.92 -7.53
CA LEU A 186 6.62 -13.34 -7.51
C LEU A 186 7.76 -14.24 -8.03
N PRO A 187 8.84 -14.43 -7.28
CA PRO A 187 10.03 -15.15 -7.73
C PRO A 187 9.80 -16.65 -8.01
N GLN A 188 8.69 -17.21 -7.51
CA GLN A 188 8.29 -18.60 -7.80
C GLN A 188 7.74 -18.81 -9.21
N TYR A 189 7.46 -17.73 -9.95
CA TYR A 189 6.99 -17.75 -11.31
C TYR A 189 8.05 -17.22 -12.27
N GLY A 190 8.05 -17.71 -13.50
CA GLY A 190 8.84 -17.19 -14.61
C GLY A 190 8.29 -15.89 -15.19
N GLU A 191 8.65 -15.59 -16.42
CA GLU A 191 8.21 -14.36 -17.09
C GLU A 191 6.70 -14.36 -17.38
N LEU A 192 6.09 -13.19 -17.20
CA LEU A 192 4.75 -12.91 -17.69
C LEU A 192 4.76 -12.91 -19.22
N LYS A 193 3.85 -13.65 -19.83
CA LYS A 193 3.74 -13.82 -21.30
C LYS A 193 2.29 -13.79 -21.75
N VAL A 194 2.08 -13.41 -23.03
CA VAL A 194 0.76 -13.46 -23.67
C VAL A 194 0.67 -14.65 -24.62
N HIS A 195 -0.34 -15.47 -24.44
CA HIS A 195 -0.73 -16.47 -25.42
C HIS A 195 -1.57 -15.81 -26.52
N ARG A 196 -1.30 -16.12 -27.81
CA ARG A 196 -1.86 -15.39 -28.96
C ARG A 196 -3.19 -15.92 -29.51
N GLY A 197 -3.48 -17.16 -29.28
CA GLY A 197 -4.76 -17.69 -29.76
C GLY A 197 -5.24 -18.89 -28.94
N PRO A 198 -6.23 -18.78 -28.05
CA PRO A 198 -6.90 -17.55 -27.61
C PRO A 198 -6.00 -16.65 -26.75
N GLN A 199 -6.37 -15.36 -26.63
CA GLN A 199 -5.53 -14.37 -25.93
C GLN A 199 -5.76 -14.43 -24.41
N TYR A 200 -4.68 -14.69 -23.66
CA TYR A 200 -4.64 -14.64 -22.18
C TYR A 200 -3.22 -14.45 -21.68
N PHE A 201 -3.08 -13.88 -20.47
CA PHE A 201 -1.81 -13.92 -19.75
C PHE A 201 -1.55 -15.28 -19.13
N TYR A 202 -0.29 -15.69 -19.12
CA TYR A 202 0.18 -16.84 -18.35
C TYR A 202 1.58 -16.62 -17.82
N MET A 203 1.87 -17.31 -16.73
CA MET A 203 3.21 -17.45 -16.16
C MET A 203 3.49 -18.94 -15.94
N GLU A 204 4.75 -19.32 -16.00
CA GLU A 204 5.19 -20.70 -15.82
C GLU A 204 5.88 -20.82 -14.46
N LYS A 205 5.48 -21.76 -13.64
CA LYS A 205 6.17 -22.07 -12.41
C LYS A 205 7.48 -22.82 -12.69
N SER A 206 8.36 -22.89 -11.68
CA SER A 206 9.63 -23.63 -11.73
C SER A 206 9.47 -25.10 -12.07
N ASP A 207 8.29 -25.69 -11.84
CA ASP A 207 7.92 -27.07 -12.20
C ASP A 207 7.48 -27.25 -13.67
N GLY A 208 7.48 -26.15 -14.46
CA GLY A 208 7.06 -26.14 -15.87
C GLY A 208 5.54 -26.01 -16.09
N VAL A 209 4.75 -25.92 -15.01
CA VAL A 209 3.29 -25.79 -15.13
C VAL A 209 2.91 -24.36 -15.49
N LYS A 210 2.14 -24.21 -16.57
CA LYS A 210 1.62 -22.90 -17.01
C LYS A 210 0.31 -22.57 -16.33
N HIS A 211 0.30 -21.44 -15.62
CA HIS A 211 -0.88 -20.89 -14.96
C HIS A 211 -1.40 -19.69 -15.76
N ARG A 212 -2.68 -19.73 -16.14
CA ARG A 212 -3.36 -18.57 -16.71
C ARG A 212 -3.67 -17.57 -15.62
N PHE A 213 -3.77 -16.27 -15.97
CA PHE A 213 -4.02 -15.22 -14.99
C PHE A 213 -5.31 -15.47 -14.18
N GLU A 214 -6.35 -16.03 -14.78
CA GLU A 214 -7.61 -16.37 -14.13
C GLU A 214 -7.46 -17.44 -13.04
N GLN A 215 -6.43 -18.28 -13.14
CA GLN A 215 -6.16 -19.39 -12.21
C GLN A 215 -5.36 -18.96 -10.96
N PHE A 216 -4.82 -17.74 -10.95
CA PHE A 216 -4.15 -17.20 -9.76
C PHE A 216 -5.16 -16.92 -8.66
N SER A 217 -4.74 -17.03 -7.42
CA SER A 217 -5.50 -16.55 -6.27
C SER A 217 -5.72 -15.04 -6.35
N ASP A 218 -6.73 -14.52 -5.66
CA ASP A 218 -7.01 -13.09 -5.67
C ASP A 218 -5.84 -12.28 -5.11
N GLY A 219 -5.12 -12.79 -4.12
CA GLY A 219 -3.90 -12.19 -3.60
C GLY A 219 -2.79 -12.12 -4.65
N GLU A 220 -2.54 -13.21 -5.40
CA GLU A 220 -1.57 -13.21 -6.50
C GLU A 220 -1.95 -12.22 -7.59
N LYS A 221 -3.22 -12.18 -7.99
CA LYS A 221 -3.73 -11.23 -8.97
C LYS A 221 -3.52 -9.78 -8.53
N CYS A 222 -3.88 -9.45 -7.29
CA CYS A 222 -3.67 -8.12 -6.72
C CYS A 222 -2.19 -7.74 -6.71
N TYR A 223 -1.31 -8.68 -6.33
CA TYR A 223 0.12 -8.45 -6.25
C TYR A 223 0.76 -8.23 -7.62
N ILE A 224 0.47 -9.13 -8.59
CA ILE A 224 0.93 -8.98 -9.98
C ILE A 224 0.45 -7.63 -10.54
N THR A 225 -0.83 -7.31 -10.38
CA THR A 225 -1.43 -6.11 -10.95
C THR A 225 -0.82 -4.84 -10.36
N LEU A 226 -0.60 -4.78 -9.03
CA LEU A 226 0.00 -3.65 -8.36
C LEU A 226 1.41 -3.35 -8.92
N PHE A 227 2.29 -4.34 -8.90
CA PHE A 227 3.68 -4.15 -9.33
C PHE A 227 3.80 -3.92 -10.82
N SER A 228 3.03 -4.64 -11.63
CA SER A 228 3.07 -4.50 -13.08
C SER A 228 2.49 -3.17 -13.56
N ASP A 229 1.46 -2.63 -12.91
CA ASP A 229 0.85 -1.36 -13.31
C ASP A 229 1.74 -0.17 -12.91
N ILE A 230 2.34 -0.17 -11.71
CA ILE A 230 3.34 0.86 -11.32
C ILE A 230 4.52 0.82 -12.30
N ALA A 231 5.06 -0.36 -12.58
CA ALA A 231 6.20 -0.52 -13.50
C ALA A 231 5.84 -0.05 -14.92
N ARG A 232 4.63 -0.36 -15.42
CA ARG A 232 4.13 0.11 -16.71
C ARG A 232 4.04 1.64 -16.76
N MET A 233 3.46 2.25 -15.72
CA MET A 233 3.33 3.72 -15.65
C MET A 233 4.71 4.38 -15.67
N LEU A 234 5.67 3.89 -14.90
CA LEU A 234 7.05 4.37 -14.90
C LEU A 234 7.73 4.14 -16.25
N ALA A 235 7.55 2.98 -16.87
CA ALA A 235 8.12 2.66 -18.18
C ALA A 235 7.63 3.61 -19.29
N ILE A 236 6.34 3.97 -19.26
CA ILE A 236 5.75 4.92 -20.20
C ILE A 236 6.23 6.35 -19.91
N ALA A 237 6.30 6.75 -18.63
CA ALA A 237 6.67 8.09 -18.22
C ALA A 237 8.17 8.40 -18.42
N ASN A 238 9.02 7.36 -18.44
CA ASN A 238 10.48 7.49 -18.40
C ASN A 238 11.18 6.67 -19.50
N PRO A 239 10.86 6.88 -20.79
CA PRO A 239 11.38 6.03 -21.87
C PRO A 239 12.89 6.18 -22.09
N THR A 240 13.49 7.29 -21.65
CA THR A 240 14.90 7.62 -21.86
C THR A 240 15.81 7.20 -20.71
N LEU A 241 15.26 6.93 -19.51
CA LEU A 241 16.07 6.46 -18.38
C LEU A 241 16.69 5.09 -18.66
N ASP A 242 17.89 4.84 -18.14
CA ASP A 242 18.54 3.54 -18.28
C ASP A 242 17.75 2.42 -17.63
N ASN A 243 17.24 2.64 -16.45
CA ASN A 243 16.21 1.83 -15.83
C ASN A 243 14.92 2.67 -15.70
N PRO A 244 13.85 2.37 -16.45
CA PRO A 244 12.61 3.13 -16.36
C PRO A 244 11.98 3.14 -14.96
N LEU A 245 12.27 2.13 -14.11
CA LEU A 245 11.75 2.03 -12.75
C LEU A 245 12.37 3.06 -11.79
N ASP A 246 13.48 3.71 -12.18
CA ASP A 246 14.11 4.80 -11.42
C ASP A 246 13.40 6.15 -11.63
N GLY A 247 12.26 6.15 -12.31
CA GLY A 247 11.43 7.34 -12.47
C GLY A 247 10.77 7.78 -11.17
N GLU A 248 10.44 9.08 -11.10
CA GLU A 248 9.81 9.70 -9.93
C GLU A 248 8.29 9.56 -9.94
N GLY A 249 7.66 9.63 -8.75
CA GLY A 249 6.21 9.66 -8.64
C GLY A 249 5.68 9.59 -7.23
N VAL A 250 4.35 9.70 -7.14
CA VAL A 250 3.60 9.50 -5.90
C VAL A 250 2.64 8.32 -6.09
N VAL A 251 2.77 7.33 -5.23
CA VAL A 251 1.94 6.13 -5.25
C VAL A 251 1.19 6.01 -3.92
N ILE A 252 -0.12 5.99 -3.99
CA ILE A 252 -1.01 5.87 -2.83
C ILE A 252 -1.64 4.49 -2.85
N ILE A 253 -1.50 3.74 -1.74
CA ILE A 253 -2.03 2.38 -1.62
C ILE A 253 -2.85 2.28 -0.34
N ASP A 254 -4.16 2.07 -0.48
CA ASP A 254 -5.03 1.85 0.68
C ASP A 254 -5.11 0.35 0.99
N GLU A 255 -4.90 -0.01 2.27
CA GLU A 255 -4.86 -1.39 2.78
C GLU A 255 -3.94 -2.32 1.96
N VAL A 256 -2.64 -2.04 1.95
CA VAL A 256 -1.66 -2.79 1.14
C VAL A 256 -1.68 -4.29 1.44
N ASP A 257 -2.02 -4.68 2.66
CA ASP A 257 -2.14 -6.05 3.16
C ASP A 257 -3.37 -6.81 2.65
N LEU A 258 -4.36 -6.10 2.06
CA LEU A 258 -5.62 -6.70 1.62
C LEU A 258 -5.38 -7.84 0.62
N HIS A 259 -5.93 -9.02 0.93
CA HIS A 259 -5.79 -10.29 0.19
C HIS A 259 -4.37 -10.88 0.15
N LEU A 260 -3.37 -10.27 0.81
CA LEU A 260 -2.01 -10.79 0.80
C LEU A 260 -1.82 -11.90 1.85
N HIS A 261 -1.20 -12.98 1.43
CA HIS A 261 -0.70 -14.00 2.37
C HIS A 261 0.35 -13.39 3.32
N PRO A 262 0.41 -13.77 4.61
CA PRO A 262 1.37 -13.22 5.59
C PRO A 262 2.82 -13.18 5.09
N ALA A 263 3.28 -14.20 4.37
CA ALA A 263 4.63 -14.22 3.80
C ALA A 263 4.89 -13.10 2.77
N TRP A 264 3.85 -12.60 2.09
CA TRP A 264 3.96 -11.45 1.17
C TRP A 264 3.82 -10.11 1.90
N GLN A 265 2.99 -10.08 2.95
CA GLN A 265 2.90 -8.91 3.84
C GLN A 265 4.28 -8.58 4.45
N MET A 266 5.07 -9.60 4.80
CA MET A 266 6.46 -9.44 5.28
C MET A 266 7.40 -8.81 4.26
N LYS A 267 7.11 -8.84 2.98
CA LYS A 267 8.04 -8.45 1.91
C LYS A 267 7.60 -7.22 1.12
N VAL A 268 6.30 -6.89 1.13
CA VAL A 268 5.72 -5.90 0.21
C VAL A 268 6.39 -4.53 0.30
N ILE A 269 6.68 -4.04 1.51
CA ILE A 269 7.33 -2.74 1.74
C ILE A 269 8.75 -2.73 1.16
N GLY A 270 9.54 -3.79 1.43
CA GLY A 270 10.90 -3.93 0.90
C GLY A 270 10.91 -3.98 -0.63
N ILE A 271 10.05 -4.80 -1.23
CA ILE A 271 9.97 -4.94 -2.69
C ILE A 271 9.56 -3.61 -3.35
N LEU A 272 8.57 -2.88 -2.79
CA LEU A 272 8.18 -1.56 -3.32
C LEU A 272 9.33 -0.55 -3.27
N ARG A 273 10.08 -0.54 -2.16
CA ARG A 273 11.23 0.35 -1.98
C ARG A 273 12.36 0.03 -2.97
N ASP A 274 12.69 -1.24 -3.12
CA ASP A 274 13.81 -1.69 -3.95
C ASP A 274 13.53 -1.53 -5.44
N LEU A 275 12.29 -1.80 -5.87
CA LEU A 275 11.88 -1.69 -7.27
C LEU A 275 11.65 -0.24 -7.73
N PHE A 276 11.17 0.63 -6.85
CA PHE A 276 10.76 1.99 -7.20
C PHE A 276 11.39 3.02 -6.25
N PRO A 277 12.73 3.14 -6.25
CA PRO A 277 13.48 3.87 -5.23
C PRO A 277 13.18 5.38 -5.21
N HIS A 278 12.72 5.95 -6.33
CA HIS A 278 12.41 7.38 -6.44
C HIS A 278 10.91 7.68 -6.38
N CYS A 279 10.07 6.67 -6.09
CA CYS A 279 8.67 6.89 -5.83
C CYS A 279 8.41 7.17 -4.34
N GLN A 280 7.62 8.21 -4.08
CA GLN A 280 7.08 8.48 -2.74
C GLN A 280 5.80 7.67 -2.54
N PHE A 281 5.81 6.78 -1.55
CA PHE A 281 4.66 5.96 -1.21
C PHE A 281 3.90 6.51 -0.01
N PHE A 282 2.56 6.51 -0.09
CA PHE A 282 1.64 6.69 1.01
C PHE A 282 0.78 5.44 1.13
N ILE A 283 0.97 4.68 2.19
CA ILE A 283 0.42 3.33 2.34
C ILE A 283 -0.37 3.26 3.63
N SER A 284 -1.63 2.80 3.58
CA SER A 284 -2.32 2.38 4.80
C SER A 284 -2.24 0.87 4.99
N THR A 285 -2.25 0.44 6.24
CA THR A 285 -2.32 -0.98 6.60
C THR A 285 -2.97 -1.18 7.96
N HIS A 286 -3.63 -2.32 8.10
CA HIS A 286 -4.07 -2.89 9.38
C HIS A 286 -3.19 -4.04 9.83
N SER A 287 -2.19 -4.42 9.03
CA SER A 287 -1.33 -5.55 9.33
C SER A 287 -0.16 -5.17 10.23
N PRO A 288 -0.05 -5.77 11.41
CA PRO A 288 1.16 -5.64 12.23
C PRO A 288 2.38 -6.23 11.51
N ILE A 289 2.18 -7.26 10.65
CA ILE A 289 3.24 -7.90 9.87
C ILE A 289 3.85 -6.91 8.86
N VAL A 290 3.02 -6.15 8.13
CA VAL A 290 3.52 -5.08 7.23
C VAL A 290 4.27 -4.03 8.04
N THR A 291 3.74 -3.68 9.21
CA THR A 291 4.30 -2.63 10.08
C THR A 291 5.72 -2.97 10.56
N THR A 292 6.05 -4.26 10.83
CA THR A 292 7.39 -4.70 11.24
C THR A 292 8.48 -4.38 10.22
N ASN A 293 8.12 -4.10 8.97
CA ASN A 293 9.06 -3.84 7.85
C ASN A 293 9.26 -2.35 7.54
N VAL A 294 8.69 -1.46 8.35
CA VAL A 294 8.87 -0.02 8.22
C VAL A 294 10.13 0.40 8.97
N ASP A 295 11.13 0.86 8.24
CA ASP A 295 12.43 1.26 8.81
C ASP A 295 12.54 2.78 8.95
N VAL A 296 12.15 3.27 10.11
CA VAL A 296 12.20 4.70 10.45
C VAL A 296 13.64 5.26 10.44
N SER A 297 14.66 4.39 10.57
CA SER A 297 16.08 4.80 10.49
C SER A 297 16.56 5.02 9.05
N ASN A 298 15.79 4.55 8.05
CA ASN A 298 16.08 4.64 6.61
C ASN A 298 15.05 5.54 5.89
N ASP A 299 14.77 6.72 6.47
CA ASP A 299 13.85 7.74 5.94
C ASP A 299 12.38 7.30 5.76
N ASP A 300 11.98 6.12 6.22
CA ASP A 300 10.57 5.75 6.29
C ASP A 300 9.88 6.53 7.41
N LYS A 301 8.62 6.87 7.18
CA LYS A 301 7.77 7.51 8.20
C LYS A 301 6.64 6.57 8.57
N LEU A 302 6.54 6.28 9.85
CA LEU A 302 5.39 5.62 10.43
C LEU A 302 4.45 6.67 11.02
N LEU A 303 3.23 6.69 10.51
CA LEU A 303 2.18 7.62 10.91
C LEU A 303 1.10 6.83 11.66
N VAL A 304 0.84 7.20 12.90
CA VAL A 304 -0.17 6.53 13.74
C VAL A 304 -1.46 7.36 13.71
N ALA A 305 -2.53 6.75 13.21
CA ALA A 305 -3.86 7.34 13.19
C ALA A 305 -4.62 6.95 14.46
N ARG A 306 -4.99 7.94 15.27
CA ARG A 306 -5.79 7.77 16.52
C ARG A 306 -6.76 8.95 16.66
N ASN A 307 -8.04 8.66 16.91
CA ASN A 307 -9.07 9.68 17.22
C ASN A 307 -9.12 10.82 16.17
N GLY A 308 -9.03 10.49 14.89
CA GLY A 308 -9.06 11.46 13.79
C GLY A 308 -7.79 12.32 13.65
N LYS A 309 -6.75 12.03 14.42
CA LYS A 309 -5.43 12.66 14.29
C LYS A 309 -4.41 11.67 13.77
N ILE A 310 -3.50 12.15 12.93
CA ILE A 310 -2.41 11.36 12.38
C ILE A 310 -1.11 11.99 12.82
N VAL A 311 -0.29 11.24 13.57
CA VAL A 311 0.92 11.74 14.21
C VAL A 311 2.09 10.83 13.82
N PRO A 312 3.23 11.38 13.40
CA PRO A 312 4.42 10.57 13.17
C PRO A 312 4.93 10.01 14.51
N THR A 313 5.37 8.77 14.49
CA THR A 313 6.07 8.15 15.61
C THR A 313 7.55 7.99 15.28
N SER A 314 8.40 8.21 16.30
CA SER A 314 9.84 7.97 16.23
C SER A 314 10.23 6.59 16.79
N GLU A 315 9.26 5.75 17.15
CA GLU A 315 9.52 4.43 17.69
C GLU A 315 10.20 3.55 16.63
N ARG A 316 11.28 2.89 17.04
CA ARG A 316 11.94 1.89 16.20
C ARG A 316 11.14 0.59 16.25
N ILE A 317 10.44 0.30 15.16
CA ILE A 317 9.58 -0.88 15.04
C ILE A 317 10.13 -1.92 14.08
N PHE A 318 11.09 -1.55 13.24
CA PHE A 318 11.71 -2.46 12.28
C PHE A 318 12.27 -3.71 12.98
N GLY A 319 11.81 -4.88 12.55
CA GLY A 319 12.20 -6.16 13.11
C GLY A 319 11.63 -6.49 14.50
N ARG A 320 10.70 -5.68 15.03
CA ARG A 320 9.98 -6.05 16.27
C ARG A 320 9.07 -7.25 16.03
N GLU A 321 8.84 -8.02 17.08
CA GLU A 321 7.84 -9.08 17.08
C GLU A 321 6.44 -8.52 16.87
N VAL A 322 5.61 -9.27 16.14
CA VAL A 322 4.23 -8.89 15.80
C VAL A 322 3.40 -8.61 17.05
N ASP A 323 3.56 -9.42 18.09
CA ASP A 323 2.86 -9.31 19.37
C ASP A 323 3.10 -7.95 20.03
N ARG A 324 4.33 -7.45 20.00
CA ARG A 324 4.66 -6.13 20.52
C ARG A 324 4.00 -4.99 19.74
N ILE A 325 3.93 -5.15 18.42
CA ILE A 325 3.27 -4.15 17.56
C ILE A 325 1.76 -4.11 17.83
N LEU A 326 1.13 -5.27 18.04
CA LEU A 326 -0.29 -5.37 18.38
C LEU A 326 -0.62 -4.64 19.68
N LEU A 327 0.20 -4.82 20.71
CA LEU A 327 0.03 -4.16 22.03
C LEU A 327 0.35 -2.66 21.96
N ASP A 328 1.52 -2.29 21.41
CA ASP A 328 2.05 -0.92 21.51
C ASP A 328 1.38 0.03 20.50
N LEU A 329 1.20 -0.39 19.24
CA LEU A 329 0.67 0.47 18.16
C LEU A 329 -0.82 0.30 17.91
N PHE A 330 -1.31 -0.93 17.98
CA PHE A 330 -2.73 -1.23 17.74
C PHE A 330 -3.57 -1.16 19.03
N ALA A 331 -2.91 -0.91 20.18
CA ALA A 331 -3.55 -0.75 21.49
C ALA A 331 -4.45 -1.93 21.85
N MET A 332 -4.04 -3.14 21.50
CA MET A 332 -4.71 -4.34 21.99
C MET A 332 -4.37 -4.55 23.45
N GLU A 333 -5.37 -4.85 24.27
CA GLU A 333 -5.19 -5.08 25.70
C GLU A 333 -4.63 -6.48 25.96
N THR A 334 -5.00 -7.45 25.13
CA THR A 334 -4.57 -8.85 25.20
C THR A 334 -4.39 -9.45 23.81
N LEU A 335 -3.56 -10.51 23.73
CA LEU A 335 -3.36 -11.32 22.51
C LEU A 335 -4.04 -12.68 22.61
N ARG A 336 -4.71 -12.95 23.72
CA ARG A 336 -5.43 -14.19 23.99
C ARG A 336 -6.94 -13.99 23.88
N ASN A 337 -7.66 -15.09 23.77
CA ASN A 337 -9.13 -15.09 23.92
C ASN A 337 -9.50 -14.62 25.31
N ASP A 338 -10.61 -13.89 25.45
CA ASP A 338 -11.05 -13.24 26.70
C ASP A 338 -11.19 -14.28 27.84
N GLU A 339 -11.79 -15.44 27.59
CA GLU A 339 -11.97 -16.50 28.59
C GLU A 339 -10.63 -17.01 29.12
N VAL A 340 -9.63 -17.20 28.23
CA VAL A 340 -8.28 -17.60 28.61
C VAL A 340 -7.56 -16.51 29.40
N GLN A 341 -7.73 -15.25 28.97
CA GLN A 341 -7.08 -14.12 29.64
C GLN A 341 -7.66 -13.91 31.04
N GLU A 342 -8.99 -13.98 31.19
CA GLU A 342 -9.65 -13.87 32.50
C GLU A 342 -9.16 -14.97 33.46
N CYS A 343 -9.03 -16.21 32.97
CA CYS A 343 -8.48 -17.32 33.76
C CYS A 343 -7.04 -17.08 34.18
N ILE A 344 -6.20 -16.60 33.26
CA ILE A 344 -4.79 -16.24 33.54
C ILE A 344 -4.71 -15.11 34.58
N ASP A 345 -5.48 -14.03 34.39
CA ASP A 345 -5.47 -12.89 35.29
C ASP A 345 -5.90 -13.28 36.71
N HIS A 346 -6.86 -14.18 36.81
CA HIS A 346 -7.30 -14.72 38.11
C HIS A 346 -6.21 -15.52 38.78
N ILE A 347 -5.54 -16.44 38.05
CA ILE A 347 -4.40 -17.22 38.56
C ILE A 347 -3.28 -16.29 39.03
N TRP A 348 -2.94 -15.25 38.26
CA TRP A 348 -1.91 -14.29 38.65
C TRP A 348 -2.30 -13.47 39.87
N SER A 349 -3.58 -13.13 40.08
CA SER A 349 -4.06 -12.47 41.27
C SER A 349 -3.87 -13.31 42.52
N LEU A 350 -4.17 -14.62 42.45
CA LEU A 350 -3.94 -15.57 43.56
C LEU A 350 -2.45 -15.76 43.83
N LEU A 351 -1.61 -15.83 42.83
CA LEU A 351 -0.15 -15.89 42.96
C LEU A 351 0.42 -14.64 43.65
N GLN A 352 -0.09 -13.45 43.34
CA GLN A 352 0.30 -12.18 43.99
C GLN A 352 -0.12 -12.12 45.43
N ALA A 353 -1.26 -12.72 45.75
CA ALA A 353 -1.73 -12.84 47.16
C ALA A 353 -0.98 -13.94 47.93
N GLY A 354 -0.16 -14.75 47.30
CA GLY A 354 0.50 -15.89 47.90
C GLY A 354 -0.39 -17.13 48.08
N ASP A 355 -1.56 -17.13 47.48
CA ASP A 355 -2.61 -18.15 47.66
C ASP A 355 -2.57 -19.24 46.61
N TYR A 356 -1.36 -19.78 46.38
CA TYR A 356 -1.11 -20.78 45.31
C TYR A 356 -1.36 -22.24 45.79
N GLU A 357 -1.79 -22.46 47.03
CA GLU A 357 -2.19 -23.78 47.58
C GLU A 357 -3.69 -23.87 47.89
N SER A 358 -4.48 -22.90 47.41
CA SER A 358 -5.93 -22.89 47.59
C SER A 358 -6.66 -23.78 46.60
N GLU A 359 -7.83 -24.25 46.99
CA GLU A 359 -8.73 -25.03 46.15
C GLU A 359 -9.14 -24.21 44.92
N GLU A 360 -9.31 -22.92 45.05
CA GLU A 360 -9.62 -21.96 43.96
C GLU A 360 -8.47 -21.89 42.94
N PHE A 361 -7.22 -21.88 43.40
CA PHE A 361 -6.05 -21.90 42.50
C PHE A 361 -6.01 -23.18 41.67
N ASP A 362 -6.25 -24.35 42.32
CA ASP A 362 -6.28 -25.65 41.64
C ASP A 362 -7.41 -25.75 40.62
N GLU A 363 -8.59 -25.19 40.92
CA GLU A 363 -9.74 -25.10 40.00
C GLU A 363 -9.39 -24.30 38.76
N TYR A 364 -8.89 -23.05 38.90
CA TYR A 364 -8.53 -22.23 37.76
C TYR A 364 -7.35 -22.79 36.98
N LEU A 365 -6.37 -23.38 37.64
CA LEU A 365 -5.26 -24.06 36.94
C LEU A 365 -5.75 -25.27 36.15
N GLY A 366 -6.72 -26.01 36.68
CA GLY A 366 -7.40 -27.11 35.99
C GLY A 366 -8.18 -26.63 34.78
N LEU A 367 -8.90 -25.52 34.91
CA LEU A 367 -9.61 -24.86 33.79
C LEU A 367 -8.63 -24.42 32.73
N LEU A 368 -7.54 -23.74 33.08
CA LEU A 368 -6.52 -23.28 32.12
C LEU A 368 -5.88 -24.44 31.38
N LYS A 369 -5.62 -25.56 32.01
CA LYS A 369 -5.13 -26.81 31.38
C LYS A 369 -6.12 -27.43 30.39
N SER A 370 -7.42 -27.19 30.58
CA SER A 370 -8.43 -27.66 29.63
C SER A 370 -8.55 -26.73 28.40
N LEU A 371 -8.16 -25.44 28.52
CA LEU A 371 -8.26 -24.42 27.49
C LEU A 371 -6.99 -24.28 26.65
N LEU A 372 -5.82 -24.56 27.22
CA LEU A 372 -4.52 -24.40 26.57
C LEU A 372 -3.80 -25.75 26.40
N PRO A 373 -2.97 -25.91 25.36
CA PRO A 373 -2.10 -27.07 25.21
C PRO A 373 -1.03 -27.11 26.31
N ASP A 374 -0.59 -28.32 26.69
CA ASP A 374 0.33 -28.56 27.82
C ASP A 374 1.70 -27.85 27.67
N ASP A 375 2.10 -27.54 26.45
CA ASP A 375 3.35 -26.85 26.10
C ASP A 375 3.24 -25.32 26.05
N ASP A 376 2.09 -24.75 26.42
CA ASP A 376 1.93 -23.29 26.42
C ASP A 376 2.91 -22.64 27.40
N PRO A 377 3.65 -21.60 26.99
CA PRO A 377 4.64 -20.90 27.82
C PRO A 377 4.12 -20.37 29.14
N GLU A 378 2.79 -20.13 29.26
CA GLU A 378 2.17 -19.62 30.47
C GLU A 378 2.30 -20.58 31.64
N PHE A 379 2.20 -21.89 31.39
CA PHE A 379 2.42 -22.90 32.46
C PHE A 379 3.84 -22.84 33.03
N SER A 380 4.83 -22.58 32.18
CA SER A 380 6.21 -22.41 32.64
C SER A 380 6.36 -21.17 33.53
N ARG A 381 5.70 -20.05 33.17
CA ARG A 381 5.71 -18.82 33.97
C ARG A 381 5.04 -19.01 35.31
N ILE A 382 3.87 -19.62 35.34
CA ILE A 382 3.12 -19.96 36.57
C ILE A 382 3.99 -20.82 37.49
N ASN A 383 4.59 -21.90 36.97
CA ASN A 383 5.44 -22.78 37.75
C ASN A 383 6.69 -22.12 38.30
N GLN A 384 7.33 -21.23 37.53
CA GLN A 384 8.46 -20.43 38.00
C GLN A 384 8.05 -19.50 39.17
N GLN A 385 6.89 -18.86 39.07
CA GLN A 385 6.41 -17.96 40.13
C GLN A 385 6.10 -18.76 41.42
N ILE A 386 5.48 -19.92 41.32
CA ILE A 386 5.24 -20.81 42.46
C ILE A 386 6.56 -21.21 43.10
N ALA A 387 7.58 -21.57 42.31
CA ALA A 387 8.90 -21.94 42.85
C ALA A 387 9.57 -20.74 43.60
N LEU A 388 9.42 -19.50 43.09
CA LEU A 388 9.92 -18.30 43.77
C LEU A 388 9.22 -18.06 45.09
N LEU A 389 7.89 -18.19 45.14
CA LEU A 389 7.10 -18.02 46.36
C LEU A 389 7.46 -19.06 47.42
N LYS A 390 7.62 -20.34 47.05
CA LYS A 390 8.08 -21.40 47.96
C LYS A 390 9.45 -21.14 48.56
N ASN A 391 10.38 -20.62 47.76
CA ASN A 391 11.72 -20.26 48.27
C ASN A 391 11.70 -19.06 49.23
N GLN A 392 10.80 -18.10 49.04
CA GLN A 392 10.63 -16.95 49.92
C GLN A 392 9.97 -17.33 51.26
N SER A 393 9.08 -18.33 51.25
CA SER A 393 8.41 -18.82 52.46
C SER A 393 9.30 -19.75 53.31
N SER A 394 10.47 -20.15 52.77
CA SER A 394 11.44 -21.04 53.42
C SER A 394 12.59 -20.28 54.13
N LEU A 395 12.60 -18.95 54.01
CA LEU A 395 13.53 -18.01 54.68
C LEU A 395 12.85 -17.27 55.82
#